data_0f57fe9f7578ad42bec02dfa7859493a
#
_entry.id   0f57fe9f7578ad42bec02dfa7859493a
#
_cell.length_a   1.000
_cell.length_b   1.000
_cell.length_c   1.000
_cell.angle_alpha   90.00
_cell.angle_beta   90.00
_cell.angle_gamma   90.00
#
_symmetry.space_group_name_H-M   'P 1'
#
loop_
_entity.id
_entity.type
_entity.pdbx_description
1 polymer ?
#
loop_
_entity_poly.entity_id
_entity_poly.type
_entity_poly.pdbx_seq_one_letter_code
_entity_poly.pdbx_strand_id
1 'polypeptide(L)'
;MFEARFQSFDDPEPAQTGPRVEALRAELARRGLTGLILPRADRHQNEYVPRCEERLAWLTGFTGSAGTTVVLEDRAALFVDGRYTLQAATQVDSSVFAIVNVGETPPDKWLGQNLKPEAKLGYDPWLHTVDGAEKLARACADAGATLVPAEPNPVDAIWTDRPAPPIGAVTLHDFRYAGEYASSKLNRIRTEVANLRADALVISDPHAVAWAFNIRGSDVAHTPLPIAFAIVPPEGKPALYIDSAKLSNAVRHNLEEIANIRESADFIRELTAFGLTGKTVRLDQATAADALARIVTTSGGKVTRGADPIALMKAVKNPVEIEGAHEAHLRDGVAMTRFLAWLDREAPNGALTEIAAVEALESFRRDTGLLKDVSFPSISGAGPDGAIVHYRVTRATDRPIKPGELFLIDSGGQYEDGTTDITRTVAVGEPTAEMRERFTLVLKGHIAIARAVFPDGTTGAQLDPFARQHLWAAGLDFDHGTGHGVGSYLSVHEGPARISKLGNTPLKRGMILSNEPGYYKTGEYGIRIENLVLVVEGPKVEGGEKPLNAFETLTLVPIDRRLIEMSMLSYDEISWIEIYHARVAAALMPQSDDQTRDWLAAATLPLGQG
;
A
#
# COMPACT_ATOMS: atom_id res chain seq x y z
N MET A 1 -18.08 -25.61 1.03
CA MET A 1 -16.64 -25.62 0.73
C MET A 1 -16.21 -24.18 0.61
N PHE A 2 -15.20 -23.76 1.34
CA PHE A 2 -14.67 -22.40 1.23
C PHE A 2 -13.93 -22.25 -0.11
N GLU A 3 -13.90 -21.05 -0.65
CA GLU A 3 -13.18 -20.71 -1.89
C GLU A 3 -12.80 -19.22 -1.88
N ALA A 4 -11.64 -18.90 -2.42
CA ALA A 4 -11.26 -17.52 -2.73
C ALA A 4 -11.69 -17.19 -4.17
N ARG A 5 -12.26 -16.00 -4.37
CA ARG A 5 -12.70 -15.48 -5.68
C ARG A 5 -11.98 -14.23 -6.12
N PHE A 6 -11.43 -13.49 -5.15
CA PHE A 6 -10.78 -12.21 -5.38
C PHE A 6 -9.25 -12.33 -5.43
N GLN A 7 -8.69 -13.47 -5.06
CA GLN A 7 -7.25 -13.71 -5.07
C GLN A 7 -6.93 -15.10 -5.62
N SER A 8 -5.72 -15.26 -6.19
CA SER A 8 -5.22 -16.51 -6.76
C SER A 8 -4.00 -16.97 -5.96
N PHE A 9 -3.85 -18.29 -5.88
CA PHE A 9 -2.71 -18.97 -5.26
C PHE A 9 -1.80 -19.64 -6.31
N ASP A 10 -1.91 -19.22 -7.56
CA ASP A 10 -1.09 -19.77 -8.62
C ASP A 10 0.38 -19.43 -8.40
N ASP A 11 1.22 -20.42 -8.63
CA ASP A 11 2.66 -20.23 -8.59
C ASP A 11 3.09 -19.24 -9.69
N PRO A 12 4.09 -18.38 -9.41
CA PRO A 12 4.66 -17.56 -10.47
C PRO A 12 5.27 -18.47 -11.55
N GLU A 13 5.05 -18.13 -12.82
CA GLU A 13 5.71 -18.85 -13.90
C GLU A 13 7.22 -18.72 -13.77
N PRO A 14 7.98 -19.82 -13.95
CA PRO A 14 9.43 -19.77 -13.91
C PRO A 14 9.97 -18.73 -14.91
N ALA A 15 10.60 -17.69 -14.40
CA ALA A 15 11.15 -16.65 -15.25
C ALA A 15 12.33 -17.17 -16.04
N GLN A 16 12.33 -16.95 -17.37
CA GLN A 16 13.49 -17.21 -18.22
C GLN A 16 14.50 -16.05 -18.09
N THR A 17 14.99 -15.86 -16.89
CA THR A 17 15.74 -14.66 -16.47
C THR A 17 17.01 -14.45 -17.28
N GLY A 18 17.86 -15.46 -17.42
CA GLY A 18 19.11 -15.38 -18.18
C GLY A 18 18.90 -14.95 -19.63
N PRO A 19 18.09 -15.68 -20.43
CA PRO A 19 17.78 -15.31 -21.81
C PRO A 19 17.13 -13.92 -21.94
N ARG A 20 16.26 -13.50 -21.00
CA ARG A 20 15.63 -12.17 -21.03
C ARG A 20 16.65 -11.05 -20.77
N VAL A 21 17.59 -11.25 -19.84
CA VAL A 21 18.66 -10.28 -19.57
C VAL A 21 19.62 -10.18 -20.76
N GLU A 22 19.97 -11.29 -21.42
CA GLU A 22 20.79 -11.26 -22.65
C GLU A 22 20.08 -10.53 -23.79
N ALA A 23 18.80 -10.80 -24.02
CA ALA A 23 17.99 -10.09 -25.00
C ALA A 23 17.92 -8.58 -24.68
N LEU A 24 17.77 -8.21 -23.41
CA LEU A 24 17.80 -6.82 -22.99
C LEU A 24 19.15 -6.16 -23.26
N ARG A 25 20.26 -6.82 -22.94
CA ARG A 25 21.61 -6.31 -23.23
C ARG A 25 21.82 -6.08 -24.72
N ALA A 26 21.36 -7.00 -25.58
CA ALA A 26 21.41 -6.84 -27.02
C ALA A 26 20.58 -5.63 -27.49
N GLU A 27 19.39 -5.42 -26.95
CA GLU A 27 18.57 -4.27 -27.28
C GLU A 27 19.18 -2.95 -26.78
N LEU A 28 19.78 -2.94 -25.60
CA LEU A 28 20.51 -1.77 -25.07
C LEU A 28 21.70 -1.41 -25.95
N ALA A 29 22.52 -2.40 -26.36
CA ALA A 29 23.63 -2.17 -27.26
C ALA A 29 23.18 -1.61 -28.62
N ARG A 30 22.07 -2.12 -29.18
CA ARG A 30 21.46 -1.60 -30.41
C ARG A 30 21.06 -0.11 -30.27
N ARG A 31 20.68 0.33 -29.09
CA ARG A 31 20.32 1.75 -28.77
C ARG A 31 21.52 2.59 -28.34
N GLY A 32 22.72 2.01 -28.27
CA GLY A 32 23.94 2.68 -27.78
C GLY A 32 23.89 3.01 -26.29
N LEU A 33 23.15 2.20 -25.50
CA LEU A 33 23.07 2.25 -24.05
C LEU A 33 23.97 1.17 -23.43
N THR A 34 24.59 1.47 -22.30
CA THR A 34 25.46 0.55 -21.54
C THR A 34 24.76 -0.10 -20.35
N GLY A 35 23.54 0.26 -20.08
CA GLY A 35 22.71 -0.31 -19.02
C GLY A 35 21.31 0.29 -18.97
N LEU A 36 20.47 -0.30 -18.13
CA LEU A 36 19.10 0.16 -17.85
C LEU A 36 18.83 0.07 -16.37
N ILE A 37 18.16 1.10 -15.81
CA ILE A 37 17.51 1.02 -14.53
C ILE A 37 16.00 0.89 -14.73
N LEU A 38 15.38 -0.11 -14.06
CA LEU A 38 13.98 -0.45 -14.21
C LEU A 38 13.34 -0.64 -12.83
N PRO A 39 12.48 0.28 -12.36
CA PRO A 39 11.72 0.10 -11.14
C PRO A 39 10.45 -0.72 -11.39
N ARG A 40 9.87 -1.24 -10.31
CA ARG A 40 8.48 -1.69 -10.31
C ARG A 40 7.58 -0.46 -10.22
N ALA A 41 7.13 0.00 -11.35
CA ALA A 41 6.26 1.16 -11.49
C ALA A 41 5.50 1.10 -12.82
N ASP A 42 4.43 1.85 -12.91
CA ASP A 42 3.74 2.22 -14.14
C ASP A 42 3.85 3.74 -14.41
N ARG A 43 3.14 4.23 -15.42
CA ARG A 43 3.12 5.66 -15.77
C ARG A 43 2.55 6.57 -14.68
N HIS A 44 1.87 5.99 -13.70
CA HIS A 44 1.17 6.66 -12.62
C HIS A 44 1.91 6.51 -11.28
N GLN A 45 3.01 5.75 -11.25
CA GLN A 45 3.77 5.44 -10.04
C GLN A 45 2.96 4.65 -9.00
N ASN A 46 2.04 3.79 -9.48
CA ASN A 46 1.25 2.92 -8.63
C ASN A 46 2.12 1.86 -7.94
N GLU A 47 1.78 1.48 -6.70
CA GLU A 47 2.37 0.34 -6.02
C GLU A 47 1.89 -0.99 -6.63
N TYR A 48 0.58 -1.13 -6.81
CA TYR A 48 -0.02 -2.24 -7.54
C TYR A 48 -0.21 -1.81 -8.99
N VAL A 49 0.37 -2.56 -9.91
CA VAL A 49 0.36 -2.23 -11.34
C VAL A 49 -0.44 -3.27 -12.14
N PRO A 50 -1.04 -2.89 -13.26
CA PRO A 50 -1.65 -3.86 -14.17
C PRO A 50 -0.63 -4.86 -14.71
N ARG A 51 -1.09 -6.06 -15.09
CA ARG A 51 -0.22 -7.13 -15.63
C ARG A 51 0.68 -6.67 -16.79
N CYS A 52 0.19 -5.79 -17.65
CA CYS A 52 0.97 -5.22 -18.75
C CYS A 52 2.11 -4.30 -18.29
N GLU A 53 2.14 -3.88 -17.04
CA GLU A 53 3.17 -3.02 -16.45
C GLU A 53 4.15 -3.80 -15.53
N GLU A 54 3.98 -5.10 -15.37
CA GLU A 54 4.79 -5.99 -14.53
C GLU A 54 6.19 -6.29 -15.15
N ARG A 55 6.85 -5.27 -15.71
CA ARG A 55 8.16 -5.40 -16.38
C ARG A 55 9.24 -5.96 -15.47
N LEU A 56 9.27 -5.52 -14.20
CA LEU A 56 10.24 -6.00 -13.23
C LEU A 56 10.08 -7.50 -12.99
N ALA A 57 8.83 -7.94 -12.71
CA ALA A 57 8.53 -9.34 -12.48
C ALA A 57 8.83 -10.20 -13.72
N TRP A 58 8.45 -9.73 -14.91
CA TRP A 58 8.76 -10.42 -16.16
C TRP A 58 10.27 -10.59 -16.35
N LEU A 59 11.07 -9.54 -16.10
CA LEU A 59 12.52 -9.58 -16.33
C LEU A 59 13.28 -10.40 -15.27
N THR A 60 12.88 -10.30 -14.00
CA THR A 60 13.66 -10.83 -12.86
C THR A 60 13.05 -12.04 -12.17
N GLY A 61 11.76 -12.32 -12.38
CA GLY A 61 10.99 -13.30 -11.61
C GLY A 61 10.50 -12.79 -10.24
N PHE A 62 10.91 -11.60 -9.82
CA PHE A 62 10.52 -11.04 -8.53
C PHE A 62 9.12 -10.44 -8.56
N THR A 63 8.22 -10.93 -7.72
CA THR A 63 6.78 -10.55 -7.69
C THR A 63 6.40 -9.62 -6.53
N GLY A 64 7.36 -9.16 -5.72
CA GLY A 64 7.09 -8.21 -4.62
C GLY A 64 6.58 -6.86 -5.11
N SER A 65 5.88 -6.11 -4.25
CA SER A 65 5.24 -4.83 -4.63
C SER A 65 6.22 -3.65 -4.72
N ALA A 66 7.45 -3.80 -4.26
CA ALA A 66 8.48 -2.76 -4.34
C ALA A 66 9.83 -3.37 -4.72
N GLY A 67 10.48 -2.79 -5.73
CA GLY A 67 11.80 -3.23 -6.19
C GLY A 67 12.29 -2.43 -7.38
N THR A 68 13.59 -2.47 -7.61
CA THR A 68 14.25 -1.85 -8.77
C THR A 68 15.36 -2.77 -9.25
N THR A 69 15.52 -2.93 -10.54
CA THR A 69 16.68 -3.63 -11.08
C THR A 69 17.56 -2.69 -11.89
N VAL A 70 18.87 -2.93 -11.82
CA VAL A 70 19.86 -2.33 -12.72
C VAL A 70 20.51 -3.46 -13.50
N VAL A 71 20.46 -3.36 -14.82
CA VAL A 71 21.15 -4.28 -15.74
C VAL A 71 22.23 -3.50 -16.46
N LEU A 72 23.50 -3.87 -16.25
CA LEU A 72 24.66 -3.36 -16.97
C LEU A 72 25.17 -4.41 -17.97
N GLU A 73 26.18 -4.05 -18.75
CA GLU A 73 26.79 -4.96 -19.76
C GLU A 73 27.26 -6.28 -19.17
N ASP A 74 27.88 -6.25 -17.98
CA ASP A 74 28.60 -7.37 -17.37
C ASP A 74 27.96 -7.86 -16.04
N ARG A 75 26.97 -7.16 -15.50
CA ARG A 75 26.33 -7.50 -14.22
C ARG A 75 24.91 -7.00 -14.14
N ALA A 76 24.14 -7.56 -13.19
CA ALA A 76 22.81 -7.07 -12.86
C ALA A 76 22.56 -7.15 -11.36
N ALA A 77 21.75 -6.25 -10.83
CA ALA A 77 21.36 -6.23 -9.42
C ALA A 77 19.86 -5.96 -9.28
N LEU A 78 19.24 -6.64 -8.33
CA LEU A 78 17.87 -6.38 -7.88
C LEU A 78 17.93 -5.74 -6.48
N PHE A 79 17.32 -4.59 -6.34
CA PHE A 79 17.22 -3.82 -5.10
C PHE A 79 15.86 -4.02 -4.49
N VAL A 80 15.83 -4.49 -3.23
CA VAL A 80 14.61 -4.70 -2.44
C VAL A 80 14.78 -4.15 -1.03
N ASP A 81 13.69 -3.80 -0.36
CA ASP A 81 13.73 -3.42 1.05
C ASP A 81 13.59 -4.64 1.99
N GLY A 82 13.65 -4.41 3.30
CA GLY A 82 13.66 -5.47 4.31
C GLY A 82 12.45 -6.40 4.29
N ARG A 83 11.32 -5.95 3.74
CA ARG A 83 10.10 -6.77 3.59
C ARG A 83 10.27 -7.91 2.59
N TYR A 84 11.18 -7.76 1.63
CA TYR A 84 11.31 -8.63 0.44
C TYR A 84 12.64 -9.39 0.35
N THR A 85 13.56 -9.24 1.30
CA THR A 85 14.88 -9.90 1.23
C THR A 85 14.78 -11.42 1.15
N LEU A 86 13.90 -12.04 1.93
CA LEU A 86 13.68 -13.49 1.93
C LEU A 86 12.97 -13.94 0.64
N GLN A 87 11.93 -13.21 0.22
CA GLN A 87 11.19 -13.52 -1.00
C GLN A 87 12.08 -13.41 -2.25
N ALA A 88 12.89 -12.36 -2.37
CA ALA A 88 13.80 -12.18 -3.49
C ALA A 88 14.82 -13.33 -3.57
N ALA A 89 15.34 -13.79 -2.42
CA ALA A 89 16.29 -14.90 -2.36
C ALA A 89 15.71 -16.25 -2.89
N THR A 90 14.40 -16.42 -2.83
CA THR A 90 13.73 -17.64 -3.31
C THR A 90 13.22 -17.53 -4.75
N GLN A 91 12.91 -16.32 -5.22
CA GLN A 91 12.28 -16.10 -6.52
C GLN A 91 13.27 -15.76 -7.64
N VAL A 92 14.41 -15.14 -7.29
CA VAL A 92 15.32 -14.55 -8.26
C VAL A 92 16.53 -15.44 -8.49
N ASP A 93 16.90 -15.63 -9.76
CA ASP A 93 18.11 -16.37 -10.13
C ASP A 93 19.37 -15.59 -9.69
N SER A 94 19.98 -16.06 -8.60
CA SER A 94 21.18 -15.46 -8.01
C SER A 94 22.44 -15.59 -8.88
N SER A 95 22.42 -16.42 -9.94
CA SER A 95 23.49 -16.48 -10.93
C SER A 95 23.43 -15.31 -11.92
N VAL A 96 22.27 -14.64 -12.04
CA VAL A 96 22.03 -13.51 -12.95
C VAL A 96 21.99 -12.19 -12.20
N PHE A 97 21.29 -12.13 -11.06
CA PHE A 97 21.10 -10.91 -10.27
C PHE A 97 21.75 -11.00 -8.89
N ALA A 98 22.53 -10.00 -8.53
CA ALA A 98 22.87 -9.76 -7.13
C ALA A 98 21.65 -9.13 -6.41
N ILE A 99 21.23 -9.72 -5.28
CA ILE A 99 20.16 -9.15 -4.44
C ILE A 99 20.79 -8.15 -3.48
N VAL A 100 20.30 -6.92 -3.48
CA VAL A 100 20.84 -5.80 -2.70
C VAL A 100 19.74 -5.18 -1.82
N ASN A 101 20.02 -5.02 -0.53
CA ASN A 101 19.12 -4.32 0.37
C ASN A 101 19.26 -2.80 0.18
N VAL A 102 18.16 -2.12 -0.18
CA VAL A 102 18.15 -0.66 -0.40
C VAL A 102 18.48 0.15 0.86
N GLY A 103 18.22 -0.40 2.05
CA GLY A 103 18.57 0.25 3.32
C GLY A 103 20.07 0.37 3.54
N GLU A 104 20.86 -0.54 2.99
CA GLU A 104 22.32 -0.57 3.07
C GLU A 104 22.98 0.11 1.88
N THR A 105 22.51 -0.24 0.69
CA THR A 105 23.07 0.25 -0.59
C THR A 105 21.94 0.60 -1.55
N PRO A 106 21.44 1.83 -1.53
CA PRO A 106 20.43 2.27 -2.49
C PRO A 106 20.97 2.33 -3.92
N PRO A 107 20.11 2.27 -4.96
CA PRO A 107 20.52 2.20 -6.37
C PRO A 107 21.51 3.29 -6.79
N ASP A 108 21.32 4.53 -6.36
CA ASP A 108 22.22 5.65 -6.67
C ASP A 108 23.64 5.44 -6.13
N LYS A 109 23.79 4.95 -4.91
CA LYS A 109 25.09 4.62 -4.32
C LYS A 109 25.75 3.46 -5.06
N TRP A 110 24.97 2.42 -5.40
CA TRP A 110 25.47 1.28 -6.16
C TRP A 110 25.92 1.68 -7.56
N LEU A 111 25.18 2.55 -8.24
CA LEU A 111 25.53 3.09 -9.55
C LEU A 111 26.86 3.83 -9.50
N GLY A 112 27.09 4.67 -8.49
CA GLY A 112 28.37 5.36 -8.28
C GLY A 112 29.59 4.43 -8.12
N GLN A 113 29.36 3.18 -7.68
CA GLN A 113 30.43 2.18 -7.50
C GLN A 113 30.62 1.27 -8.74
N ASN A 114 29.63 1.16 -9.62
CA ASN A 114 29.59 0.16 -10.67
C ASN A 114 29.52 0.73 -12.09
N LEU A 115 29.17 2.01 -12.26
CA LEU A 115 29.20 2.66 -13.56
C LEU A 115 30.64 2.96 -13.98
N LYS A 116 30.93 2.71 -15.26
CA LYS A 116 32.19 3.12 -15.90
C LYS A 116 32.07 4.58 -16.35
N PRO A 117 33.17 5.34 -16.39
CA PRO A 117 33.16 6.65 -17.04
C PRO A 117 32.62 6.53 -18.49
N GLU A 118 31.91 7.57 -18.95
CA GLU A 118 31.25 7.65 -20.25
C GLU A 118 30.09 6.67 -20.48
N ALA A 119 29.74 5.85 -19.48
CA ALA A 119 28.59 4.96 -19.54
C ALA A 119 27.27 5.76 -19.80
N LYS A 120 26.37 5.16 -20.58
CA LYS A 120 25.05 5.71 -20.88
C LYS A 120 24.00 4.81 -20.24
N LEU A 121 23.55 5.18 -19.03
CA LEU A 121 22.51 4.46 -18.33
C LEU A 121 21.14 4.88 -18.86
N GLY A 122 20.40 3.94 -19.44
CA GLY A 122 19.01 4.15 -19.86
C GLY A 122 18.04 4.18 -18.67
N TYR A 123 17.03 5.00 -18.77
CA TYR A 123 15.86 4.97 -17.87
C TYR A 123 14.59 5.31 -18.65
N ASP A 124 13.45 4.76 -18.25
CA ASP A 124 12.16 5.14 -18.81
C ASP A 124 11.60 6.33 -18.02
N PRO A 125 11.43 7.52 -18.63
CA PRO A 125 10.93 8.70 -17.93
C PRO A 125 9.50 8.55 -17.39
N TRP A 126 8.71 7.62 -17.92
CA TRP A 126 7.38 7.32 -17.41
C TRP A 126 7.39 6.51 -16.12
N LEU A 127 8.44 5.75 -15.87
CA LEU A 127 8.54 4.86 -14.72
C LEU A 127 9.33 5.45 -13.54
N HIS A 128 9.86 6.66 -13.68
CA HIS A 128 10.60 7.35 -12.64
C HIS A 128 9.95 8.69 -12.33
N THR A 129 9.88 9.04 -11.05
CA THR A 129 9.41 10.37 -10.64
C THR A 129 10.42 11.44 -11.04
N VAL A 130 9.99 12.70 -11.09
CA VAL A 130 10.89 13.83 -11.37
C VAL A 130 12.07 13.85 -10.39
N ASP A 131 11.81 13.75 -9.08
CA ASP A 131 12.88 13.71 -8.05
C ASP A 131 13.78 12.47 -8.19
N GLY A 132 13.19 11.32 -8.53
CA GLY A 132 13.93 10.07 -8.77
C GLY A 132 14.88 10.18 -9.97
N ALA A 133 14.41 10.72 -11.08
CA ALA A 133 15.21 10.93 -12.28
C ALA A 133 16.36 11.93 -12.03
N GLU A 134 16.11 13.02 -11.29
CA GLU A 134 17.15 13.98 -10.92
C GLU A 134 18.21 13.37 -9.99
N LYS A 135 17.78 12.52 -9.04
CA LYS A 135 18.72 11.80 -8.16
C LYS A 135 19.61 10.85 -8.96
N LEU A 136 19.03 10.10 -9.89
CA LEU A 136 19.78 9.21 -10.79
C LEU A 136 20.72 9.98 -11.72
N ALA A 137 20.28 11.11 -12.25
CA ALA A 137 21.13 11.96 -13.10
C ALA A 137 22.37 12.46 -12.37
N ARG A 138 22.21 12.88 -11.09
CA ARG A 138 23.35 13.26 -10.23
C ARG A 138 24.30 12.09 -10.00
N ALA A 139 23.78 10.90 -9.64
CA ALA A 139 24.60 9.73 -9.41
C ALA A 139 25.38 9.30 -10.67
N CYS A 140 24.77 9.39 -11.86
CA CYS A 140 25.46 9.15 -13.13
C CYS A 140 26.58 10.18 -13.37
N ALA A 141 26.28 11.47 -13.18
CA ALA A 141 27.26 12.55 -13.37
C ALA A 141 28.46 12.41 -12.43
N ASP A 142 28.24 12.07 -11.16
CA ASP A 142 29.28 11.83 -10.16
C ASP A 142 30.19 10.65 -10.54
N ALA A 143 29.65 9.66 -11.27
CA ALA A 143 30.40 8.52 -11.83
C ALA A 143 31.06 8.82 -13.20
N GLY A 144 30.92 10.03 -13.73
CA GLY A 144 31.37 10.37 -15.09
C GLY A 144 30.54 9.74 -16.20
N ALA A 145 29.30 9.33 -15.89
CA ALA A 145 28.35 8.70 -16.79
C ALA A 145 27.18 9.65 -17.12
N THR A 146 26.30 9.23 -18.02
CA THR A 146 25.12 10.02 -18.42
C THR A 146 23.85 9.20 -18.25
N LEU A 147 22.81 9.79 -17.64
CA LEU A 147 21.46 9.23 -17.63
C LEU A 147 20.74 9.60 -18.93
N VAL A 148 20.23 8.61 -19.67
CA VAL A 148 19.65 8.78 -21.00
C VAL A 148 18.19 8.30 -21.01
N PRO A 149 17.23 9.13 -21.44
CA PRO A 149 15.85 8.67 -21.65
C PRO A 149 15.78 7.56 -22.68
N ALA A 150 15.12 6.47 -22.35
CA ALA A 150 14.99 5.28 -23.18
C ALA A 150 13.51 5.01 -23.49
N GLU A 151 12.96 5.77 -24.44
CA GLU A 151 11.60 5.63 -24.95
C GLU A 151 11.62 5.15 -26.41
N PRO A 152 10.76 4.16 -26.79
CA PRO A 152 9.96 3.32 -25.89
C PRO A 152 10.83 2.48 -24.95
N ASN A 153 10.24 1.97 -23.86
CA ASN A 153 10.96 1.17 -22.87
C ASN A 153 11.70 -0.02 -23.54
N PRO A 154 13.00 -0.24 -23.30
CA PRO A 154 13.73 -1.36 -23.91
C PRO A 154 13.15 -2.73 -23.58
N VAL A 155 12.56 -2.92 -22.40
CA VAL A 155 11.91 -4.19 -22.02
C VAL A 155 10.68 -4.45 -22.89
N ASP A 156 9.91 -3.42 -23.23
CA ASP A 156 8.72 -3.56 -24.09
C ASP A 156 9.06 -4.05 -25.49
N ALA A 157 10.27 -3.77 -25.97
CA ALA A 157 10.74 -4.22 -27.28
C ALA A 157 11.06 -5.74 -27.33
N ILE A 158 11.34 -6.34 -26.19
CA ILE A 158 11.68 -7.77 -26.08
C ILE A 158 10.56 -8.60 -25.42
N TRP A 159 9.58 -7.97 -24.80
CA TRP A 159 8.44 -8.65 -24.17
C TRP A 159 7.33 -8.89 -25.19
N THR A 160 7.47 -9.94 -25.99
CA THR A 160 6.60 -10.21 -27.15
C THR A 160 5.19 -10.66 -26.80
N ASP A 161 4.99 -11.23 -25.62
CA ASP A 161 3.71 -11.73 -25.08
C ASP A 161 3.13 -10.80 -24.01
N ARG A 162 3.53 -9.53 -24.02
CA ARG A 162 3.04 -8.52 -23.06
C ARG A 162 1.50 -8.44 -23.08
N PRO A 163 0.85 -8.55 -21.92
CA PRO A 163 -0.60 -8.43 -21.82
C PRO A 163 -1.13 -7.08 -22.34
N ALA A 164 -2.39 -7.07 -22.81
CA ALA A 164 -3.06 -5.82 -23.16
C ALA A 164 -3.33 -4.94 -21.93
N PRO A 165 -3.40 -3.61 -22.09
CA PRO A 165 -3.86 -2.71 -21.03
C PRO A 165 -5.25 -3.07 -20.52
N PRO A 166 -5.56 -2.83 -19.23
CA PRO A 166 -6.86 -3.14 -18.66
C PRO A 166 -7.95 -2.22 -19.22
N ILE A 167 -9.15 -2.77 -19.38
CA ILE A 167 -10.37 -2.07 -19.81
C ILE A 167 -11.51 -2.29 -18.81
N GLY A 168 -11.20 -2.20 -17.52
CA GLY A 168 -12.16 -2.35 -16.43
C GLY A 168 -13.28 -1.31 -16.49
N ALA A 169 -14.51 -1.73 -16.24
CA ALA A 169 -15.65 -0.82 -16.26
C ALA A 169 -15.55 0.23 -15.14
N VAL A 170 -15.85 1.48 -15.47
CA VAL A 170 -15.95 2.57 -14.51
C VAL A 170 -17.34 2.63 -13.92
N THR A 171 -17.43 2.83 -12.62
CA THR A 171 -18.65 3.05 -11.85
C THR A 171 -18.62 4.40 -11.15
N LEU A 172 -19.78 5.00 -10.95
CA LEU A 172 -19.91 6.19 -10.11
C LEU A 172 -19.86 5.78 -8.62
N HIS A 173 -19.12 6.54 -7.84
CA HIS A 173 -19.12 6.39 -6.39
C HIS A 173 -20.20 7.28 -5.79
N ASP A 174 -21.24 6.67 -5.26
CA ASP A 174 -22.45 7.35 -4.80
C ASP A 174 -22.15 8.38 -3.69
N PHE A 175 -22.89 9.49 -3.69
CA PHE A 175 -22.79 10.54 -2.67
C PHE A 175 -22.96 10.01 -1.24
N ARG A 176 -23.80 8.99 -1.05
CA ARG A 176 -24.02 8.35 0.26
C ARG A 176 -22.75 7.75 0.87
N TYR A 177 -21.73 7.46 0.06
CA TYR A 177 -20.42 6.97 0.49
C TYR A 177 -19.33 8.05 0.38
N ALA A 178 -19.41 8.88 -0.67
CA ALA A 178 -18.41 9.92 -0.93
C ALA A 178 -18.56 11.14 -0.03
N GLY A 179 -19.78 11.43 0.48
CA GLY A 179 -20.10 12.55 1.36
C GLY A 179 -19.92 13.96 0.76
N GLU A 180 -19.36 14.04 -0.45
CA GLU A 180 -19.14 15.30 -1.16
C GLU A 180 -19.31 15.07 -2.67
N TYR A 181 -20.01 15.98 -3.37
CA TYR A 181 -20.14 15.92 -4.82
C TYR A 181 -18.81 16.17 -5.52
N ALA A 182 -18.57 15.50 -6.65
CA ALA A 182 -17.36 15.69 -7.45
C ALA A 182 -17.20 17.16 -7.90
N SER A 183 -18.29 17.85 -8.23
CA SER A 183 -18.26 19.28 -8.56
C SER A 183 -17.71 20.16 -7.42
N SER A 184 -18.05 19.85 -6.16
CA SER A 184 -17.51 20.53 -4.98
C SER A 184 -16.00 20.27 -4.82
N LYS A 185 -15.59 19.00 -4.90
CA LYS A 185 -14.17 18.60 -4.86
C LYS A 185 -13.35 19.32 -5.93
N LEU A 186 -13.83 19.32 -7.17
CA LEU A 186 -13.18 20.00 -8.30
C LEU A 186 -13.09 21.51 -8.10
N ASN A 187 -14.09 22.13 -7.47
CA ASN A 187 -14.03 23.56 -7.14
C ASN A 187 -12.97 23.87 -6.08
N ARG A 188 -12.82 23.03 -5.06
CA ARG A 188 -11.73 23.16 -4.08
C ARG A 188 -10.35 23.00 -4.75
N ILE A 189 -10.20 22.02 -5.63
CA ILE A 189 -8.96 21.80 -6.39
C ILE A 189 -8.62 23.01 -7.25
N ARG A 190 -9.59 23.59 -7.97
CA ARG A 190 -9.39 24.79 -8.78
C ARG A 190 -8.95 25.99 -7.94
N THR A 191 -9.54 26.17 -6.76
CA THR A 191 -9.13 27.21 -5.82
C THR A 191 -7.66 27.06 -5.45
N GLU A 192 -7.20 25.83 -5.18
CA GLU A 192 -5.78 25.59 -4.90
C GLU A 192 -4.90 25.82 -6.14
N VAL A 193 -5.33 25.44 -7.34
CA VAL A 193 -4.58 25.73 -8.58
C VAL A 193 -4.41 27.22 -8.77
N ALA A 194 -5.45 28.02 -8.51
CA ALA A 194 -5.40 29.48 -8.55
C ALA A 194 -4.44 30.07 -7.49
N ASN A 195 -4.50 29.56 -6.24
CA ASN A 195 -3.62 29.96 -5.14
C ASN A 195 -2.15 29.68 -5.47
N LEU A 196 -1.87 28.57 -6.14
CA LEU A 196 -0.54 28.17 -6.60
C LEU A 196 -0.07 28.96 -7.83
N ARG A 197 -0.90 29.83 -8.41
CA ARG A 197 -0.63 30.63 -9.63
C ARG A 197 -0.19 29.74 -10.80
N ALA A 198 -0.78 28.56 -10.92
CA ALA A 198 -0.57 27.67 -12.05
C ALA A 198 -1.71 27.81 -13.07
N ASP A 199 -1.41 27.62 -14.35
CA ASP A 199 -2.42 27.57 -15.41
C ASP A 199 -3.17 26.24 -15.42
N ALA A 200 -2.56 25.18 -14.85
CA ALA A 200 -3.20 23.89 -14.65
C ALA A 200 -2.47 23.05 -13.59
N LEU A 201 -3.22 22.15 -12.94
CA LEU A 201 -2.71 21.00 -12.21
C LEU A 201 -2.86 19.77 -13.11
N VAL A 202 -1.79 19.00 -13.29
CA VAL A 202 -1.85 17.67 -13.89
C VAL A 202 -1.99 16.65 -12.77
N ILE A 203 -3.08 15.91 -12.77
CA ILE A 203 -3.33 14.81 -11.86
C ILE A 203 -2.88 13.53 -12.57
N SER A 204 -1.75 12.96 -12.13
CA SER A 204 -1.20 11.72 -12.65
C SER A 204 -1.46 10.52 -11.73
N ASP A 205 -1.81 10.76 -10.47
CA ASP A 205 -2.23 9.73 -9.53
C ASP A 205 -3.68 9.32 -9.81
N PRO A 206 -3.96 8.06 -10.24
CA PRO A 206 -5.32 7.62 -10.54
C PRO A 206 -6.20 7.49 -9.29
N HIS A 207 -5.61 7.38 -8.08
CA HIS A 207 -6.36 7.47 -6.82
C HIS A 207 -6.93 8.89 -6.63
N ALA A 208 -6.13 9.90 -6.94
CA ALA A 208 -6.55 11.29 -6.89
C ALA A 208 -7.62 11.58 -7.96
N VAL A 209 -7.49 11.01 -9.17
CA VAL A 209 -8.53 11.08 -10.21
C VAL A 209 -9.81 10.42 -9.71
N ALA A 210 -9.76 9.18 -9.22
CA ALA A 210 -10.92 8.43 -8.74
C ALA A 210 -11.66 9.19 -7.62
N TRP A 211 -10.90 9.77 -6.67
CA TRP A 211 -11.47 10.57 -5.58
C TRP A 211 -12.08 11.88 -6.08
N ALA A 212 -11.38 12.63 -6.94
CA ALA A 212 -11.81 13.95 -7.40
C ALA A 212 -13.09 13.88 -8.24
N PHE A 213 -13.24 12.84 -9.06
CA PHE A 213 -14.38 12.67 -9.96
C PHE A 213 -15.48 11.74 -9.39
N ASN A 214 -15.32 11.23 -8.17
CA ASN A 214 -16.22 10.26 -7.54
C ASN A 214 -16.48 9.05 -8.47
N ILE A 215 -15.41 8.46 -8.99
CA ILE A 215 -15.46 7.26 -9.82
C ILE A 215 -14.64 6.12 -9.20
N ARG A 216 -15.02 4.90 -9.49
CA ARG A 216 -14.26 3.70 -9.17
C ARG A 216 -14.12 2.85 -10.43
N GLY A 217 -13.18 1.92 -10.43
CA GLY A 217 -12.90 1.04 -11.57
C GLY A 217 -12.22 -0.24 -11.12
N SER A 218 -11.81 -1.06 -12.07
CA SER A 218 -11.20 -2.37 -11.81
C SER A 218 -9.95 -2.61 -12.68
N ASP A 219 -9.18 -1.56 -12.96
CA ASP A 219 -7.97 -1.66 -13.78
C ASP A 219 -6.77 -2.24 -13.03
N VAL A 220 -6.76 -2.10 -11.70
CA VAL A 220 -5.70 -2.58 -10.82
C VAL A 220 -6.32 -3.53 -9.81
N ALA A 221 -5.70 -4.69 -9.61
CA ALA A 221 -6.17 -5.66 -8.64
C ALA A 221 -6.23 -5.05 -7.23
N HIS A 222 -7.28 -5.36 -6.50
CA HIS A 222 -7.52 -4.97 -5.11
C HIS A 222 -7.64 -3.45 -4.85
N THR A 223 -7.51 -2.64 -5.90
CA THR A 223 -7.60 -1.18 -5.79
C THR A 223 -8.70 -0.68 -6.73
N PRO A 224 -9.84 -0.18 -6.22
CA PRO A 224 -11.00 0.12 -7.03
C PRO A 224 -10.86 1.47 -7.77
N LEU A 225 -9.96 1.54 -8.74
CA LEU A 225 -9.69 2.73 -9.54
C LEU A 225 -9.65 2.43 -11.04
N PRO A 226 -10.03 3.40 -11.90
CA PRO A 226 -9.69 3.40 -13.31
C PRO A 226 -8.35 4.10 -13.54
N ILE A 227 -7.52 3.56 -14.42
CA ILE A 227 -6.32 4.24 -14.89
C ILE A 227 -6.73 5.39 -15.80
N ALA A 228 -6.40 6.62 -15.39
CA ALA A 228 -6.73 7.86 -16.08
C ALA A 228 -5.80 8.99 -15.66
N PHE A 229 -5.71 10.03 -16.50
CA PHE A 229 -5.09 11.31 -16.17
C PHE A 229 -6.17 12.40 -16.13
N ALA A 230 -5.87 13.51 -15.45
CA ALA A 230 -6.70 14.70 -15.57
C ALA A 230 -5.84 15.98 -15.62
N ILE A 231 -6.38 17.00 -16.28
CA ILE A 231 -5.82 18.36 -16.27
C ILE A 231 -6.89 19.28 -15.72
N VAL A 232 -6.60 19.94 -14.61
CA VAL A 232 -7.54 20.85 -13.92
C VAL A 232 -7.01 22.27 -14.01
N PRO A 233 -7.63 23.15 -14.84
CA PRO A 233 -7.32 24.58 -14.87
C PRO A 233 -7.99 25.31 -13.70
N PRO A 234 -7.53 26.52 -13.32
CA PRO A 234 -8.19 27.32 -12.28
C PRO A 234 -9.61 27.77 -12.69
N GLU A 235 -9.86 27.91 -13.98
CA GLU A 235 -11.15 28.28 -14.55
C GLU A 235 -11.54 27.34 -15.70
N GLY A 236 -12.86 27.17 -15.92
CA GLY A 236 -13.38 26.29 -16.97
C GLY A 236 -13.53 24.82 -16.51
N LYS A 237 -13.95 23.93 -17.38
CA LYS A 237 -14.10 22.49 -17.08
C LYS A 237 -12.73 21.80 -17.10
N PRO A 238 -12.43 20.92 -16.13
CA PRO A 238 -11.28 20.02 -16.22
C PRO A 238 -11.40 19.08 -17.41
N ALA A 239 -10.27 18.55 -17.87
CA ALA A 239 -10.24 17.46 -18.84
C ALA A 239 -9.90 16.14 -18.12
N LEU A 240 -10.69 15.09 -18.35
CA LEU A 240 -10.46 13.73 -17.89
C LEU A 240 -10.08 12.87 -19.09
N TYR A 241 -8.86 12.29 -19.05
CA TYR A 241 -8.31 11.44 -20.11
C TYR A 241 -8.43 9.98 -19.71
N ILE A 242 -9.38 9.30 -20.32
CA ILE A 242 -9.74 7.92 -20.01
C ILE A 242 -10.16 7.20 -21.28
N ASP A 243 -9.89 5.89 -21.35
CA ASP A 243 -10.35 5.07 -22.47
C ASP A 243 -11.88 4.99 -22.46
N SER A 244 -12.50 5.40 -23.56
CA SER A 244 -13.96 5.44 -23.70
C SER A 244 -14.62 4.08 -23.58
N ALA A 245 -13.91 2.99 -23.86
CA ALA A 245 -14.41 1.62 -23.70
C ALA A 245 -14.73 1.26 -22.23
N LYS A 246 -14.15 1.99 -21.26
CA LYS A 246 -14.41 1.82 -19.82
C LYS A 246 -15.73 2.46 -19.38
N LEU A 247 -16.30 3.38 -20.16
CA LEU A 247 -17.42 4.22 -19.77
C LEU A 247 -18.74 3.72 -20.36
N SER A 248 -19.70 3.36 -19.51
CA SER A 248 -21.07 3.24 -19.95
C SER A 248 -21.65 4.62 -20.35
N ASN A 249 -22.72 4.63 -21.16
CA ASN A 249 -23.38 5.89 -21.54
C ASN A 249 -23.84 6.71 -20.33
N ALA A 250 -24.32 6.06 -19.27
CA ALA A 250 -24.77 6.72 -18.05
C ALA A 250 -23.61 7.37 -17.29
N VAL A 251 -22.48 6.66 -17.13
CA VAL A 251 -21.27 7.17 -16.49
C VAL A 251 -20.69 8.33 -17.31
N ARG A 252 -20.57 8.17 -18.62
CA ARG A 252 -20.11 9.23 -19.52
C ARG A 252 -20.95 10.51 -19.38
N HIS A 253 -22.28 10.38 -19.47
CA HIS A 253 -23.19 11.52 -19.38
C HIS A 253 -23.01 12.26 -18.03
N ASN A 254 -22.93 11.55 -16.92
CA ASN A 254 -22.70 12.15 -15.62
C ASN A 254 -21.35 12.90 -15.55
N LEU A 255 -20.29 12.30 -16.07
CA LEU A 255 -18.96 12.93 -16.08
C LEU A 255 -18.90 14.15 -17.01
N GLU A 256 -19.60 14.13 -18.14
CA GLU A 256 -19.67 15.27 -19.10
C GLU A 256 -20.33 16.52 -18.48
N GLU A 257 -21.13 16.39 -17.41
CA GLU A 257 -21.65 17.53 -16.68
C GLU A 257 -20.53 18.36 -16.00
N ILE A 258 -19.48 17.67 -15.50
CA ILE A 258 -18.43 18.28 -14.67
C ILE A 258 -17.06 18.36 -15.36
N ALA A 259 -16.83 17.61 -16.43
CA ALA A 259 -15.54 17.52 -17.12
C ALA A 259 -15.68 17.40 -18.63
N ASN A 260 -14.61 17.72 -19.36
CA ASN A 260 -14.43 17.35 -20.75
C ASN A 260 -13.81 15.95 -20.82
N ILE A 261 -14.56 14.97 -21.32
CA ILE A 261 -14.05 13.60 -21.48
C ILE A 261 -13.21 13.54 -22.75
N ARG A 262 -12.00 13.00 -22.66
CA ARG A 262 -11.00 12.85 -23.72
C ARG A 262 -10.48 11.43 -23.74
N GLU A 263 -10.04 10.97 -24.92
CA GLU A 263 -9.35 9.69 -25.03
C GLU A 263 -7.98 9.76 -24.36
N SER A 264 -7.55 8.66 -23.75
CA SER A 264 -6.23 8.56 -23.10
C SER A 264 -5.08 8.95 -24.05
N ALA A 265 -5.22 8.64 -25.34
CA ALA A 265 -4.23 8.97 -26.38
C ALA A 265 -4.07 10.48 -26.61
N ASP A 266 -5.07 11.30 -26.27
CA ASP A 266 -5.03 12.74 -26.45
C ASP A 266 -4.21 13.47 -25.38
N PHE A 267 -3.95 12.82 -24.25
CA PHE A 267 -3.31 13.44 -23.09
C PHE A 267 -1.96 14.08 -23.41
N ILE A 268 -1.06 13.33 -24.04
CA ILE A 268 0.29 13.83 -24.38
C ILE A 268 0.21 15.01 -25.34
N ARG A 269 -0.67 14.93 -26.34
CA ARG A 269 -0.88 16.02 -27.32
C ARG A 269 -1.36 17.30 -26.62
N GLU A 270 -2.34 17.19 -25.73
CA GLU A 270 -2.91 18.35 -25.04
C GLU A 270 -1.95 18.91 -23.98
N LEU A 271 -1.20 18.06 -23.28
CA LEU A 271 -0.14 18.50 -22.35
C LEU A 271 0.98 19.24 -23.12
N THR A 272 1.36 18.76 -24.31
CA THR A 272 2.31 19.44 -25.20
C THR A 272 1.77 20.83 -25.62
N ALA A 273 0.47 20.95 -25.92
CA ALA A 273 -0.14 22.23 -26.29
C ALA A 273 -0.09 23.25 -25.13
N PHE A 274 -0.19 22.83 -23.88
CA PHE A 274 0.06 23.71 -22.73
C PHE A 274 1.49 24.27 -22.76
N GLY A 275 2.48 23.43 -23.03
CA GLY A 275 3.87 23.87 -23.18
C GLY A 275 4.05 24.87 -24.32
N LEU A 276 3.53 24.57 -25.50
CA LEU A 276 3.63 25.45 -26.70
C LEU A 276 3.03 26.83 -26.48
N THR A 277 2.09 26.97 -25.55
CA THR A 277 1.49 28.27 -25.18
C THR A 277 2.21 28.95 -24.02
N GLY A 278 3.36 28.41 -23.57
CA GLY A 278 4.18 28.98 -22.49
C GLY A 278 3.55 28.91 -21.11
N LYS A 279 2.54 28.04 -20.91
CA LYS A 279 1.78 27.93 -19.68
C LYS A 279 2.58 27.25 -18.56
N THR A 280 2.19 27.55 -17.34
CA THR A 280 2.76 26.98 -16.12
C THR A 280 1.89 25.83 -15.62
N VAL A 281 2.46 24.64 -15.53
CA VAL A 281 1.80 23.42 -15.06
C VAL A 281 2.31 23.05 -13.67
N ARG A 282 1.41 22.76 -12.75
CA ARG A 282 1.74 22.21 -11.44
C ARG A 282 1.89 20.70 -11.52
N LEU A 283 3.01 20.19 -11.01
CA LEU A 283 3.29 18.75 -10.83
C LEU A 283 3.81 18.47 -9.42
N ASP A 284 3.43 17.33 -8.88
CA ASP A 284 4.10 16.80 -7.69
C ASP A 284 5.36 16.04 -8.12
N GLN A 285 6.53 16.62 -7.88
CA GLN A 285 7.81 16.03 -8.29
C GLN A 285 8.13 14.69 -7.61
N ALA A 286 7.51 14.42 -6.46
CA ALA A 286 7.74 13.19 -5.70
C ALA A 286 6.92 11.99 -6.22
N THR A 287 5.83 12.26 -6.96
CA THR A 287 4.89 11.21 -7.44
C THR A 287 4.63 11.27 -8.93
N ALA A 288 4.80 12.42 -9.59
CA ALA A 288 4.57 12.54 -11.03
C ALA A 288 5.77 12.00 -11.83
N ALA A 289 5.48 11.29 -12.92
CA ALA A 289 6.50 10.80 -13.84
C ALA A 289 7.35 11.93 -14.45
N ASP A 290 8.65 11.71 -14.59
CA ASP A 290 9.59 12.65 -15.20
C ASP A 290 9.20 13.03 -16.64
N ALA A 291 8.60 12.09 -17.37
CA ALA A 291 8.07 12.32 -18.71
C ALA A 291 7.11 13.52 -18.77
N LEU A 292 6.28 13.73 -17.75
CA LEU A 292 5.33 14.83 -17.70
C LEU A 292 6.05 16.19 -17.63
N ALA A 293 7.05 16.30 -16.76
CA ALA A 293 7.86 17.51 -16.66
C ALA A 293 8.63 17.79 -17.96
N ARG A 294 9.19 16.74 -18.57
CA ARG A 294 9.91 16.81 -19.85
C ARG A 294 9.01 17.29 -20.98
N ILE A 295 7.82 16.72 -21.14
CA ILE A 295 6.85 17.12 -22.17
C ILE A 295 6.56 18.62 -22.08
N VAL A 296 6.24 19.10 -20.88
CA VAL A 296 5.92 20.53 -20.65
C VAL A 296 7.13 21.41 -20.97
N THR A 297 8.30 21.10 -20.42
CA THR A 297 9.48 21.98 -20.54
C THR A 297 10.09 21.96 -21.94
N THR A 298 10.16 20.80 -22.60
CA THR A 298 10.70 20.73 -23.98
C THR A 298 9.80 21.39 -25.02
N SER A 299 8.50 21.51 -24.74
CA SER A 299 7.57 22.26 -25.59
C SER A 299 7.52 23.77 -25.27
N GLY A 300 8.27 24.27 -24.27
CA GLY A 300 8.41 25.69 -23.96
C GLY A 300 7.58 26.18 -22.77
N GLY A 301 6.87 25.30 -22.08
CA GLY A 301 6.12 25.60 -20.87
C GLY A 301 6.99 25.61 -19.60
N LYS A 302 6.35 25.89 -18.48
CA LYS A 302 6.99 25.90 -17.16
C LYS A 302 6.35 24.89 -16.24
N VAL A 303 7.15 24.27 -15.38
CA VAL A 303 6.69 23.37 -14.31
C VAL A 303 6.91 24.04 -12.97
N THR A 304 5.84 24.17 -12.16
CA THR A 304 5.94 24.47 -10.74
C THR A 304 5.84 23.17 -9.95
N ARG A 305 6.73 23.03 -8.97
CA ARG A 305 6.88 21.79 -8.18
C ARG A 305 6.28 21.94 -6.79
N GLY A 306 5.82 20.86 -6.21
CA GLY A 306 5.37 20.70 -4.85
C GLY A 306 4.21 19.71 -4.74
N ALA A 307 3.84 19.36 -3.53
CA ALA A 307 2.86 18.33 -3.25
C ALA A 307 1.53 18.54 -4.00
N ASP A 308 0.93 17.45 -4.46
CA ASP A 308 -0.42 17.44 -4.99
C ASP A 308 -1.40 17.82 -3.87
N PRO A 309 -2.17 18.91 -4.00
CA PRO A 309 -3.13 19.30 -2.98
C PRO A 309 -4.22 18.24 -2.73
N ILE A 310 -4.51 17.40 -3.72
CA ILE A 310 -5.53 16.35 -3.61
C ILE A 310 -5.10 15.28 -2.62
N ALA A 311 -3.81 14.96 -2.53
CA ALA A 311 -3.30 13.95 -1.61
C ALA A 311 -3.72 14.22 -0.16
N LEU A 312 -3.62 15.48 0.28
CA LEU A 312 -4.06 15.87 1.62
C LEU A 312 -5.59 15.95 1.73
N MET A 313 -6.27 16.42 0.67
CA MET A 313 -7.73 16.53 0.66
C MET A 313 -8.41 15.17 0.83
N LYS A 314 -7.91 14.11 0.15
CA LYS A 314 -8.46 12.76 0.26
C LYS A 314 -8.02 12.00 1.51
N ALA A 315 -6.85 12.34 2.07
CA ALA A 315 -6.36 11.71 3.30
C ALA A 315 -7.20 12.11 4.52
N VAL A 316 -7.75 13.33 4.55
CA VAL A 316 -8.65 13.81 5.61
C VAL A 316 -10.09 13.45 5.24
N LYS A 317 -10.58 12.36 5.83
CA LYS A 317 -11.91 11.83 5.57
C LYS A 317 -12.99 12.78 6.10
N ASN A 318 -14.05 12.97 5.31
CA ASN A 318 -15.23 13.71 5.73
C ASN A 318 -16.11 12.86 6.67
N PRO A 319 -17.12 13.44 7.34
CA PRO A 319 -17.96 12.69 8.29
C PRO A 319 -18.65 11.45 7.70
N VAL A 320 -19.03 11.45 6.42
CA VAL A 320 -19.66 10.30 5.76
C VAL A 320 -18.66 9.19 5.51
N GLU A 321 -17.45 9.51 5.06
CA GLU A 321 -16.36 8.55 4.88
C GLU A 321 -15.92 7.94 6.23
N ILE A 322 -15.94 8.73 7.32
CA ILE A 322 -15.65 8.24 8.68
C ILE A 322 -16.73 7.27 9.15
N GLU A 323 -18.01 7.61 8.98
CA GLU A 323 -19.12 6.72 9.33
C GLU A 323 -19.05 5.43 8.52
N GLY A 324 -18.81 5.54 7.22
CA GLY A 324 -18.58 4.37 6.35
C GLY A 324 -17.43 3.49 6.84
N ALA A 325 -16.33 4.09 7.30
CA ALA A 325 -15.22 3.34 7.88
C ALA A 325 -15.63 2.58 9.15
N HIS A 326 -16.43 3.19 10.05
CA HIS A 326 -16.97 2.50 11.23
C HIS A 326 -17.84 1.29 10.82
N GLU A 327 -18.75 1.46 9.89
CA GLU A 327 -19.64 0.40 9.40
C GLU A 327 -18.85 -0.73 8.70
N ALA A 328 -17.85 -0.39 7.89
CA ALA A 328 -16.98 -1.36 7.24
C ALA A 328 -16.20 -2.20 8.28
N HIS A 329 -15.63 -1.55 9.31
CA HIS A 329 -14.88 -2.25 10.35
C HIS A 329 -15.77 -3.09 11.28
N LEU A 330 -17.01 -2.66 11.55
CA LEU A 330 -17.98 -3.46 12.29
C LEU A 330 -18.31 -4.75 11.52
N ARG A 331 -18.61 -4.63 10.26
CA ARG A 331 -18.94 -5.74 9.33
C ARG A 331 -17.75 -6.70 9.16
N ASP A 332 -16.58 -6.16 8.89
CA ASP A 332 -15.35 -6.93 8.73
C ASP A 332 -14.93 -7.60 10.03
N GLY A 333 -15.15 -6.92 11.16
CA GLY A 333 -14.91 -7.45 12.51
C GLY A 333 -15.73 -8.70 12.81
N VAL A 334 -16.99 -8.75 12.39
CA VAL A 334 -17.84 -9.96 12.49
C VAL A 334 -17.24 -11.10 11.66
N ALA A 335 -16.88 -10.83 10.39
CA ALA A 335 -16.31 -11.84 9.50
C ALA A 335 -14.97 -12.38 10.03
N MET A 336 -14.10 -11.48 10.47
CA MET A 336 -12.79 -11.84 11.02
C MET A 336 -12.90 -12.60 12.35
N THR A 337 -13.81 -12.22 13.22
CA THR A 337 -14.08 -12.93 14.49
C THR A 337 -14.63 -14.33 14.25
N ARG A 338 -15.56 -14.48 13.29
CA ARG A 338 -16.07 -15.78 12.87
C ARG A 338 -14.95 -16.67 12.30
N PHE A 339 -14.04 -16.08 11.54
CA PHE A 339 -12.85 -16.77 11.05
C PHE A 339 -11.94 -17.24 12.19
N LEU A 340 -11.64 -16.37 13.17
CA LEU A 340 -10.78 -16.74 14.30
C LEU A 340 -11.40 -17.85 15.15
N ALA A 341 -12.71 -17.81 15.40
CA ALA A 341 -13.43 -18.88 16.09
C ALA A 341 -13.38 -20.22 15.33
N TRP A 342 -13.49 -20.18 14.02
CA TRP A 342 -13.36 -21.35 13.16
C TRP A 342 -11.91 -21.86 13.15
N LEU A 343 -10.93 -20.97 13.01
CA LEU A 343 -9.50 -21.30 13.01
C LEU A 343 -9.07 -21.99 14.32
N ASP A 344 -9.50 -21.44 15.46
CA ASP A 344 -9.17 -21.98 16.80
C ASP A 344 -9.69 -23.41 17.00
N ARG A 345 -10.80 -23.75 16.35
CA ARG A 345 -11.37 -25.10 16.36
C ARG A 345 -10.67 -26.06 15.40
N GLU A 346 -10.34 -25.59 14.18
CA GLU A 346 -9.85 -26.46 13.11
C GLU A 346 -8.33 -26.64 13.11
N ALA A 347 -7.56 -25.58 13.41
CA ALA A 347 -6.11 -25.59 13.31
C ALA A 347 -5.42 -26.63 14.21
N PRO A 348 -5.89 -26.90 15.46
CA PRO A 348 -5.27 -27.95 16.31
C PRO A 348 -5.28 -29.35 15.71
N ASN A 349 -6.15 -29.61 14.72
CA ASN A 349 -6.20 -30.91 14.02
C ASN A 349 -5.00 -31.11 13.08
N GLY A 350 -4.22 -30.07 12.77
CA GLY A 350 -3.00 -30.13 11.96
C GLY A 350 -3.23 -30.40 10.47
N ALA A 351 -4.50 -30.42 10.00
CA ALA A 351 -4.85 -30.65 8.60
C ALA A 351 -5.18 -29.35 7.82
N LEU A 352 -5.38 -28.25 8.53
CA LEU A 352 -5.67 -26.95 7.93
C LEU A 352 -4.39 -26.38 7.30
N THR A 353 -4.50 -25.86 6.05
CA THR A 353 -3.38 -25.22 5.37
C THR A 353 -3.54 -23.70 5.30
N GLU A 354 -2.48 -23.01 4.95
CA GLU A 354 -2.45 -21.55 4.79
C GLU A 354 -3.46 -21.08 3.75
N ILE A 355 -3.54 -21.75 2.58
CA ILE A 355 -4.54 -21.46 1.54
C ILE A 355 -5.95 -21.70 2.07
N ALA A 356 -6.21 -22.82 2.73
CA ALA A 356 -7.54 -23.10 3.27
C ALA A 356 -7.99 -22.05 4.30
N ALA A 357 -7.06 -21.48 5.07
CA ALA A 357 -7.34 -20.38 5.99
C ALA A 357 -7.76 -19.10 5.22
N VAL A 358 -7.06 -18.75 4.15
CA VAL A 358 -7.42 -17.59 3.29
C VAL A 358 -8.79 -17.80 2.64
N GLU A 359 -9.04 -18.99 2.08
CA GLU A 359 -10.34 -19.34 1.45
C GLU A 359 -11.50 -19.22 2.45
N ALA A 360 -11.30 -19.66 3.69
CA ALA A 360 -12.29 -19.53 4.75
C ALA A 360 -12.55 -18.06 5.10
N LEU A 361 -11.50 -17.28 5.32
CA LEU A 361 -11.64 -15.86 5.68
C LEU A 361 -12.33 -15.06 4.59
N GLU A 362 -11.94 -15.22 3.34
CA GLU A 362 -12.59 -14.54 2.22
C GLU A 362 -14.06 -14.97 2.09
N SER A 363 -14.37 -16.25 2.32
CA SER A 363 -15.76 -16.72 2.30
C SER A 363 -16.60 -16.08 3.41
N PHE A 364 -16.08 -15.95 4.63
CA PHE A 364 -16.78 -15.25 5.71
C PHE A 364 -17.00 -13.76 5.42
N ARG A 365 -16.04 -13.08 4.79
CA ARG A 365 -16.20 -11.70 4.32
C ARG A 365 -17.27 -11.61 3.22
N ARG A 366 -17.29 -12.55 2.27
CA ARG A 366 -18.32 -12.59 1.20
C ARG A 366 -19.73 -12.87 1.75
N ASP A 367 -19.85 -13.63 2.82
CA ASP A 367 -21.15 -13.90 3.49
C ASP A 367 -21.82 -12.61 3.97
N THR A 368 -21.10 -11.52 4.14
CA THR A 368 -21.66 -10.18 4.45
C THR A 368 -22.52 -9.62 3.30
N GLY A 369 -22.35 -10.13 2.08
CA GLY A 369 -23.02 -9.66 0.86
C GLY A 369 -22.55 -8.29 0.34
N LEU A 370 -21.58 -7.64 1.01
CA LEU A 370 -21.12 -6.28 0.71
C LEU A 370 -19.65 -6.20 0.31
N LEU A 371 -18.89 -7.29 0.42
CA LEU A 371 -17.50 -7.35 -0.03
C LEU A 371 -17.43 -7.16 -1.56
N LYS A 372 -16.60 -6.22 -2.02
CA LYS A 372 -16.37 -5.94 -3.44
C LYS A 372 -15.09 -6.60 -3.95
N ASP A 373 -14.05 -6.63 -3.12
CA ASP A 373 -12.75 -7.25 -3.37
C ASP A 373 -12.03 -7.41 -2.02
N VAL A 374 -10.93 -8.14 -1.97
CA VAL A 374 -9.96 -7.98 -0.87
C VAL A 374 -9.17 -6.70 -1.08
N SER A 375 -8.67 -6.06 -0.02
CA SER A 375 -7.89 -4.82 -0.15
C SER A 375 -6.44 -5.06 -0.58
N PHE A 376 -5.97 -6.29 -0.43
CA PHE A 376 -4.69 -6.83 -0.94
C PHE A 376 -4.72 -8.37 -0.85
N PRO A 377 -3.81 -9.10 -1.54
CA PRO A 377 -3.69 -10.54 -1.37
C PRO A 377 -3.34 -10.88 0.08
N SER A 378 -4.19 -11.68 0.73
CA SER A 378 -4.02 -12.02 2.15
C SER A 378 -2.68 -12.68 2.41
N ILE A 379 -2.00 -12.26 3.47
CA ILE A 379 -0.79 -12.86 4.01
C ILE A 379 -1.24 -13.91 5.03
N SER A 380 -0.92 -15.17 4.79
CA SER A 380 -1.29 -16.30 5.64
C SER A 380 -0.05 -17.13 5.87
N GLY A 381 0.64 -16.87 6.99
CA GLY A 381 1.94 -17.48 7.29
C GLY A 381 1.94 -18.28 8.59
N ALA A 382 2.14 -19.59 8.50
CA ALA A 382 2.28 -20.49 9.64
C ALA A 382 3.76 -20.72 9.97
N GLY A 383 4.15 -20.60 11.23
CA GLY A 383 5.53 -20.80 11.65
C GLY A 383 6.52 -19.98 10.82
N PRO A 384 7.50 -20.62 10.14
CA PRO A 384 8.55 -19.93 9.37
C PRO A 384 8.04 -18.95 8.32
N ASP A 385 6.89 -19.24 7.69
CA ASP A 385 6.33 -18.40 6.62
C ASP A 385 5.80 -17.07 7.18
N GLY A 386 5.36 -17.05 8.45
CA GLY A 386 5.02 -15.84 9.17
C GLY A 386 6.19 -14.87 9.35
N ALA A 387 7.44 -15.33 9.25
CA ALA A 387 8.63 -14.48 9.31
C ALA A 387 8.91 -13.71 8.01
N ILE A 388 8.21 -14.02 6.93
CA ILE A 388 8.28 -13.30 5.65
C ILE A 388 7.23 -12.22 5.69
N VAL A 389 7.63 -10.96 5.84
CA VAL A 389 6.74 -9.83 6.18
C VAL A 389 5.57 -9.70 5.19
N HIS A 390 5.82 -9.82 3.89
CA HIS A 390 4.83 -9.79 2.82
C HIS A 390 4.70 -11.16 2.14
N TYR A 391 4.58 -12.23 2.96
CA TYR A 391 4.42 -13.59 2.46
C TYR A 391 3.17 -13.71 1.59
N ARG A 392 3.34 -14.28 0.41
CA ARG A 392 2.24 -14.66 -0.47
C ARG A 392 2.24 -16.18 -0.60
N VAL A 393 1.26 -16.81 0.00
CA VAL A 393 1.08 -18.27 -0.14
C VAL A 393 0.71 -18.61 -1.59
N THR A 394 1.34 -19.65 -2.11
CA THR A 394 1.04 -20.24 -3.42
C THR A 394 0.81 -21.75 -3.25
N ARG A 395 0.36 -22.42 -4.32
CA ARG A 395 0.15 -23.88 -4.27
C ARG A 395 1.44 -24.64 -3.94
N ALA A 396 2.59 -24.14 -4.40
CA ALA A 396 3.89 -24.77 -4.13
C ALA A 396 4.40 -24.52 -2.69
N THR A 397 3.99 -23.40 -2.07
CA THR A 397 4.46 -23.04 -0.72
C THR A 397 3.43 -23.36 0.36
N ASP A 398 2.20 -23.74 -0.01
CA ASP A 398 1.10 -24.04 0.93
C ASP A 398 1.49 -25.15 1.92
N ARG A 399 1.49 -24.81 3.18
CA ARG A 399 1.86 -25.74 4.26
C ARG A 399 0.74 -25.90 5.28
N PRO A 400 0.69 -27.05 6.01
CA PRO A 400 -0.22 -27.21 7.12
C PRO A 400 0.16 -26.32 8.30
N ILE A 401 -0.86 -25.77 8.96
CA ILE A 401 -0.78 -25.03 10.22
C ILE A 401 -0.70 -26.05 11.36
N LYS A 402 0.38 -26.04 12.13
CA LYS A 402 0.65 -27.10 13.10
C LYS A 402 0.53 -26.61 14.55
N PRO A 403 0.08 -27.50 15.48
CA PRO A 403 0.16 -27.21 16.90
C PRO A 403 1.60 -26.87 17.35
N GLY A 404 1.73 -25.87 18.22
CA GLY A 404 3.02 -25.34 18.69
C GLY A 404 3.60 -24.23 17.85
N GLU A 405 2.97 -23.88 16.71
CA GLU A 405 3.37 -22.75 15.85
C GLU A 405 2.54 -21.49 16.14
N LEU A 406 3.06 -20.33 15.74
CA LEU A 406 2.28 -19.13 15.54
C LEU A 406 1.73 -19.09 14.11
N PHE A 407 0.52 -18.60 13.99
CA PHE A 407 -0.10 -18.32 12.70
C PHE A 407 -0.38 -16.81 12.58
N LEU A 408 0.19 -16.19 11.55
CA LEU A 408 -0.01 -14.79 11.22
C LEU A 408 -0.96 -14.70 10.03
N ILE A 409 -2.05 -13.96 10.20
CA ILE A 409 -3.00 -13.64 9.14
C ILE A 409 -3.14 -12.13 9.03
N ASP A 410 -2.79 -11.60 7.85
CA ASP A 410 -2.91 -10.19 7.50
C ASP A 410 -3.79 -10.07 6.26
N SER A 411 -4.85 -9.27 6.35
CA SER A 411 -5.90 -9.26 5.35
C SER A 411 -6.82 -8.06 5.48
N GLY A 412 -7.48 -7.70 4.40
CA GLY A 412 -8.48 -6.65 4.44
C GLY A 412 -9.53 -6.80 3.34
N GLY A 413 -10.56 -6.00 3.41
CA GLY A 413 -11.67 -5.99 2.46
C GLY A 413 -11.92 -4.61 1.87
N GLN A 414 -12.34 -4.58 0.61
CA GLN A 414 -12.88 -3.41 -0.07
C GLN A 414 -14.41 -3.44 0.02
N TYR A 415 -14.96 -2.41 0.63
CA TYR A 415 -16.40 -2.15 0.72
C TYR A 415 -16.67 -0.76 0.15
N GLU A 416 -17.86 -0.51 -0.42
CA GLU A 416 -18.16 0.81 -1.01
C GLU A 416 -18.11 1.95 0.02
N ASP A 417 -18.28 1.63 1.29
CA ASP A 417 -18.23 2.56 2.43
C ASP A 417 -16.87 2.62 3.13
N GLY A 418 -15.90 1.74 2.80
CA GLY A 418 -14.57 1.79 3.40
C GLY A 418 -13.63 0.68 2.95
N THR A 419 -12.37 0.84 3.29
CA THR A 419 -11.30 -0.15 3.11
C THR A 419 -10.84 -0.61 4.48
N THR A 420 -10.73 -1.93 4.70
CA THR A 420 -10.22 -2.49 5.96
C THR A 420 -8.85 -3.10 5.78
N ASP A 421 -8.11 -3.15 6.88
CA ASP A 421 -6.80 -3.74 7.00
C ASP A 421 -6.59 -4.23 8.44
N ILE A 422 -6.15 -5.47 8.62
CA ILE A 422 -5.98 -6.07 9.93
C ILE A 422 -4.97 -7.21 9.90
N THR A 423 -4.05 -7.21 10.84
CA THR A 423 -3.23 -8.39 11.15
C THR A 423 -3.56 -8.93 12.52
N ARG A 424 -3.68 -10.26 12.59
CA ARG A 424 -3.66 -11.01 13.86
C ARG A 424 -2.62 -12.11 13.81
N THR A 425 -1.87 -12.23 14.91
CA THR A 425 -1.03 -13.39 15.20
C THR A 425 -1.69 -14.18 16.30
N VAL A 426 -1.89 -15.48 16.07
CA VAL A 426 -2.56 -16.39 17.01
C VAL A 426 -1.69 -17.61 17.31
N ALA A 427 -1.82 -18.14 18.53
CA ALA A 427 -1.19 -19.38 18.91
C ALA A 427 -2.03 -20.59 18.44
N VAL A 428 -1.39 -21.56 17.80
CA VAL A 428 -1.99 -22.86 17.50
C VAL A 428 -1.50 -23.85 18.55
N GLY A 429 -2.36 -24.18 19.51
CA GLY A 429 -1.95 -24.93 20.70
C GLY A 429 -1.20 -24.07 21.72
N GLU A 430 -0.24 -24.65 22.43
CA GLU A 430 0.49 -23.98 23.52
C GLU A 430 1.71 -23.20 22.97
N PRO A 431 1.78 -21.89 23.15
CA PRO A 431 2.93 -21.08 22.71
C PRO A 431 4.11 -21.22 23.68
N THR A 432 5.34 -21.06 23.17
CA THR A 432 6.53 -21.02 24.01
C THR A 432 6.61 -19.73 24.83
N ALA A 433 7.43 -19.72 25.88
CA ALA A 433 7.69 -18.51 26.68
C ALA A 433 8.29 -17.38 25.83
N GLU A 434 9.18 -17.72 24.88
CA GLU A 434 9.75 -16.72 23.96
C GLU A 434 8.67 -16.10 23.05
N MET A 435 7.77 -16.92 22.49
CA MET A 435 6.67 -16.41 21.66
C MET A 435 5.81 -15.42 22.45
N ARG A 436 5.46 -15.74 23.70
CA ARG A 436 4.71 -14.83 24.58
C ARG A 436 5.47 -13.54 24.86
N GLU A 437 6.75 -13.65 25.18
CA GLU A 437 7.61 -12.47 25.43
C GLU A 437 7.65 -11.55 24.19
N ARG A 438 7.97 -12.10 23.00
CA ARG A 438 8.08 -11.31 21.75
C ARG A 438 6.74 -10.70 21.36
N PHE A 439 5.65 -11.48 21.46
CA PHE A 439 4.31 -10.95 21.19
C PHE A 439 3.95 -9.79 22.13
N THR A 440 4.28 -9.92 23.41
CA THR A 440 4.00 -8.87 24.40
C THR A 440 4.81 -7.61 24.15
N LEU A 441 6.07 -7.70 23.69
CA LEU A 441 6.87 -6.55 23.30
C LEU A 441 6.23 -5.80 22.11
N VAL A 442 5.75 -6.52 21.09
CA VAL A 442 5.02 -5.94 19.95
C VAL A 442 3.70 -5.31 20.42
N LEU A 443 2.95 -6.01 21.27
CA LEU A 443 1.67 -5.52 21.81
C LEU A 443 1.85 -4.20 22.61
N LYS A 444 2.91 -4.08 23.39
CA LYS A 444 3.24 -2.84 24.12
C LYS A 444 3.46 -1.67 23.16
N GLY A 445 4.16 -1.90 22.06
CA GLY A 445 4.34 -0.90 20.99
C GLY A 445 3.02 -0.52 20.33
N HIS A 446 2.18 -1.50 20.02
CA HIS A 446 0.84 -1.29 19.47
C HIS A 446 -0.05 -0.44 20.43
N ILE A 447 -0.05 -0.76 21.70
CA ILE A 447 -0.80 -0.03 22.73
C ILE A 447 -0.25 1.41 22.87
N ALA A 448 1.08 1.59 22.83
CA ALA A 448 1.70 2.90 22.96
C ALA A 448 1.25 3.86 21.84
N ILE A 449 1.13 3.38 20.60
CA ILE A 449 0.53 4.15 19.50
C ILE A 449 -0.96 4.38 19.73
N ALA A 450 -1.72 3.32 20.03
CA ALA A 450 -3.19 3.44 20.18
C ALA A 450 -3.60 4.43 21.29
N ARG A 451 -2.77 4.58 22.33
CA ARG A 451 -2.99 5.52 23.47
C ARG A 451 -2.33 6.89 23.28
N ALA A 452 -1.60 7.10 22.18
CA ALA A 452 -0.85 8.33 21.98
C ALA A 452 -1.79 9.56 21.98
N VAL A 453 -1.44 10.56 22.79
CA VAL A 453 -2.01 11.89 22.77
C VAL A 453 -0.89 12.85 22.37
N PHE A 454 -1.14 13.65 21.35
CA PHE A 454 -0.07 14.44 20.74
C PHE A 454 -0.57 15.83 20.29
N PRO A 455 0.29 16.85 20.34
CA PRO A 455 -0.06 18.19 19.87
C PRO A 455 -0.41 18.21 18.38
N ASP A 456 -1.29 19.11 17.98
CA ASP A 456 -1.52 19.40 16.56
C ASP A 456 -0.20 19.77 15.87
N GLY A 457 -0.02 19.30 14.62
CA GLY A 457 1.23 19.44 13.88
C GLY A 457 2.25 18.32 14.10
N THR A 458 1.98 17.36 14.99
CA THR A 458 2.84 16.18 15.18
C THR A 458 2.82 15.30 13.92
N THR A 459 4.00 14.81 13.54
CA THR A 459 4.20 13.94 12.39
C THR A 459 4.29 12.46 12.80
N GLY A 460 4.06 11.56 11.86
CA GLY A 460 4.20 10.13 12.13
C GLY A 460 5.63 9.71 12.50
N ALA A 461 6.66 10.41 12.00
CA ALA A 461 8.05 10.16 12.38
C ALA A 461 8.31 10.41 13.86
N GLN A 462 7.58 11.31 14.50
CA GLN A 462 7.66 11.57 15.93
C GLN A 462 6.98 10.50 16.78
N LEU A 463 6.02 9.77 16.21
CA LEU A 463 5.28 8.69 16.89
C LEU A 463 5.88 7.29 16.66
N ASP A 464 6.53 7.05 15.52
CA ASP A 464 7.12 5.74 15.17
C ASP A 464 7.99 5.13 16.30
N PRO A 465 8.83 5.89 17.03
CA PRO A 465 9.58 5.35 18.16
C PRO A 465 8.74 4.74 19.28
N PHE A 466 7.50 5.17 19.48
CA PHE A 466 6.61 4.61 20.51
C PHE A 466 6.29 3.14 20.25
N ALA A 467 6.16 2.77 18.99
CA ALA A 467 5.95 1.37 18.59
C ALA A 467 7.19 0.50 18.78
N ARG A 468 8.40 1.11 18.71
CA ARG A 468 9.66 0.38 18.66
C ARG A 468 10.39 0.31 20.00
N GLN A 469 10.13 1.23 20.91
CA GLN A 469 10.93 1.40 22.14
C GLN A 469 11.08 0.14 22.99
N HIS A 470 10.04 -0.71 23.05
CA HIS A 470 10.05 -1.95 23.83
C HIS A 470 10.88 -3.04 23.15
N LEU A 471 10.85 -3.10 21.83
CA LEU A 471 11.70 -3.98 21.03
C LEU A 471 13.17 -3.51 21.10
N TRP A 472 13.45 -2.23 20.95
CA TRP A 472 14.80 -1.67 21.06
C TRP A 472 15.44 -1.94 22.42
N ALA A 473 14.67 -1.84 23.51
CA ALA A 473 15.15 -2.17 24.85
C ALA A 473 15.55 -3.65 25.01
N ALA A 474 15.00 -4.53 24.17
CA ALA A 474 15.35 -5.95 24.08
C ALA A 474 16.39 -6.25 22.97
N GLY A 475 16.96 -5.24 22.31
CA GLY A 475 17.90 -5.40 21.20
C GLY A 475 17.26 -5.89 19.90
N LEU A 476 15.96 -5.63 19.70
CA LEU A 476 15.13 -6.08 18.57
C LEU A 476 14.57 -4.88 17.80
N ASP A 477 14.16 -5.10 16.54
CA ASP A 477 13.46 -4.12 15.72
C ASP A 477 12.67 -4.85 14.62
N PHE A 478 11.96 -4.09 13.77
CA PHE A 478 11.31 -4.56 12.55
C PHE A 478 11.58 -3.59 11.39
N ASP A 479 11.64 -4.12 10.16
CA ASP A 479 12.15 -3.43 8.97
C ASP A 479 11.05 -2.88 8.04
N HIS A 480 9.87 -2.53 8.60
CA HIS A 480 8.80 -1.86 7.89
C HIS A 480 8.30 -0.63 8.67
N GLY A 481 7.38 0.15 8.09
CA GLY A 481 6.73 1.26 8.79
C GLY A 481 5.82 0.75 9.91
N THR A 482 5.63 1.56 10.94
CA THR A 482 4.64 1.27 11.99
C THR A 482 3.21 1.43 11.50
N GLY A 483 3.02 2.22 10.43
CA GLY A 483 1.71 2.40 9.83
C GLY A 483 1.73 3.30 8.60
N HIS A 484 0.68 3.19 7.82
CA HIS A 484 0.41 3.94 6.59
C HIS A 484 -1.01 4.51 6.61
N GLY A 485 -1.28 5.52 5.77
CA GLY A 485 -2.64 5.98 5.56
C GLY A 485 -3.47 4.95 4.79
N VAL A 486 -4.80 5.02 4.95
CA VAL A 486 -5.75 4.12 4.30
C VAL A 486 -6.83 4.93 3.58
N GLY A 487 -7.15 4.56 2.36
CA GLY A 487 -8.18 5.19 1.53
C GLY A 487 -9.61 4.81 1.96
N SER A 488 -10.59 5.55 1.43
CA SER A 488 -12.00 5.21 1.57
C SER A 488 -12.50 4.57 0.26
N TYR A 489 -12.61 3.25 0.25
CA TYR A 489 -12.85 2.45 -0.96
C TYR A 489 -11.88 2.84 -2.08
N LEU A 490 -10.60 2.89 -1.72
CA LEU A 490 -9.44 3.17 -2.59
C LEU A 490 -8.25 2.32 -2.14
N SER A 491 -7.02 2.84 -2.27
CA SER A 491 -5.84 2.08 -1.88
C SER A 491 -5.81 1.79 -0.37
N VAL A 492 -5.44 0.57 -0.02
CA VAL A 492 -5.10 0.22 1.36
C VAL A 492 -3.89 1.03 1.83
N HIS A 493 -2.89 1.25 0.96
CA HIS A 493 -1.75 2.14 1.20
C HIS A 493 -2.02 3.52 0.59
N GLU A 494 -2.45 4.47 1.39
CA GLU A 494 -2.75 5.84 0.95
C GLU A 494 -1.82 6.87 1.59
N GLY A 495 -1.03 7.58 0.76
CA GLY A 495 -0.31 8.75 1.24
C GLY A 495 -1.22 9.99 1.45
N PRO A 496 -0.68 11.09 2.00
CA PRO A 496 0.72 11.31 2.37
C PRO A 496 1.06 10.93 3.84
N ALA A 497 0.05 10.61 4.68
CA ALA A 497 0.26 10.28 6.08
C ALA A 497 0.83 8.86 6.26
N ARG A 498 1.78 8.71 7.18
CA ARG A 498 2.32 7.42 7.63
C ARG A 498 2.99 7.56 8.98
N ILE A 499 3.03 6.49 9.75
CA ILE A 499 3.80 6.39 10.99
C ILE A 499 5.06 5.60 10.67
N SER A 500 6.17 6.29 10.40
CA SER A 500 7.46 5.70 10.05
C SER A 500 8.57 6.74 10.15
N LYS A 501 9.83 6.32 10.09
CA LYS A 501 11.01 7.21 10.05
C LYS A 501 10.91 8.31 8.96
N LEU A 502 10.16 8.06 7.89
CA LEU A 502 9.96 8.97 6.75
C LEU A 502 8.61 9.71 6.80
N GLY A 503 7.84 9.55 7.86
CA GLY A 503 6.50 10.13 8.01
C GLY A 503 6.54 11.61 8.40
N ASN A 504 6.88 12.50 7.49
CA ASN A 504 7.06 13.93 7.77
C ASN A 504 5.79 14.79 7.60
N THR A 505 4.69 14.21 7.14
CA THR A 505 3.41 14.90 7.03
C THR A 505 2.75 15.00 8.41
N PRO A 506 2.35 16.20 8.87
CA PRO A 506 1.59 16.33 10.10
C PRO A 506 0.27 15.54 10.04
N LEU A 507 -0.01 14.80 11.10
CA LEU A 507 -1.26 14.05 11.23
C LEU A 507 -2.41 15.00 11.53
N LYS A 508 -3.51 14.86 10.79
CA LYS A 508 -4.71 15.70 10.92
C LYS A 508 -5.92 14.85 11.30
N ARG A 509 -6.85 15.43 12.07
CA ARG A 509 -8.14 14.82 12.39
C ARG A 509 -8.85 14.41 11.11
N GLY A 510 -9.44 13.22 11.10
CA GLY A 510 -10.04 12.60 9.93
C GLY A 510 -9.10 11.72 9.10
N MET A 511 -7.80 11.69 9.39
CA MET A 511 -6.89 10.73 8.77
C MET A 511 -7.06 9.35 9.38
N ILE A 512 -7.12 8.32 8.54
CA ILE A 512 -7.13 6.90 8.95
C ILE A 512 -5.76 6.33 8.64
N LEU A 513 -5.15 5.65 9.62
CA LEU A 513 -3.83 5.02 9.47
C LEU A 513 -3.86 3.61 10.06
N SER A 514 -2.95 2.74 9.59
CA SER A 514 -2.64 1.50 10.29
C SER A 514 -1.74 1.76 11.51
N ASN A 515 -1.82 0.84 12.47
CA ASN A 515 -0.94 0.72 13.64
C ASN A 515 -0.54 -0.74 13.74
N GLU A 516 0.61 -1.09 13.13
CA GLU A 516 1.01 -2.46 12.76
C GLU A 516 2.45 -2.84 13.15
N PRO A 517 2.92 -2.59 14.36
CA PRO A 517 4.24 -3.05 14.77
C PRO A 517 4.37 -4.56 14.66
N GLY A 518 5.59 -5.05 14.43
CA GLY A 518 5.85 -6.48 14.27
C GLY A 518 7.20 -6.93 14.81
N TYR A 519 7.44 -8.24 14.75
CA TYR A 519 8.73 -8.89 15.00
C TYR A 519 8.82 -10.16 14.15
N TYR A 520 9.96 -10.41 13.52
CA TYR A 520 10.11 -11.51 12.56
C TYR A 520 11.39 -12.28 12.84
N LYS A 521 11.25 -13.55 13.25
CA LYS A 521 12.35 -14.47 13.52
C LYS A 521 12.52 -15.39 12.33
N THR A 522 13.47 -15.06 11.45
CA THR A 522 13.72 -15.81 10.21
C THR A 522 13.81 -17.31 10.44
N GLY A 523 13.02 -18.08 9.70
CA GLY A 523 12.97 -19.53 9.76
C GLY A 523 12.18 -20.11 10.95
N GLU A 524 11.58 -19.26 11.80
CA GLU A 524 10.82 -19.71 12.97
C GLU A 524 9.38 -19.17 12.99
N TYR A 525 9.16 -17.85 13.11
CA TYR A 525 7.82 -17.25 13.15
C TYR A 525 7.85 -15.74 12.93
N GLY A 526 6.69 -15.17 12.57
CA GLY A 526 6.44 -13.74 12.57
C GLY A 526 5.31 -13.35 13.51
N ILE A 527 5.39 -12.12 14.01
CA ILE A 527 4.37 -11.48 14.84
C ILE A 527 4.08 -10.11 14.23
N ARG A 528 2.82 -9.82 13.95
CA ARG A 528 2.29 -8.48 13.65
C ARG A 528 0.95 -8.33 14.36
N ILE A 529 0.73 -7.18 14.98
CA ILE A 529 -0.54 -6.84 15.62
C ILE A 529 -0.97 -5.52 15.00
N GLU A 530 -2.09 -5.57 14.27
CA GLU A 530 -2.55 -4.41 13.52
C GLU A 530 -4.00 -4.09 13.78
N ASN A 531 -4.25 -2.80 13.95
CA ASN A 531 -5.56 -2.17 13.88
C ASN A 531 -5.47 -0.91 13.02
N LEU A 532 -6.56 -0.53 12.36
CA LEU A 532 -6.71 0.81 11.82
C LEU A 532 -7.15 1.77 12.92
N VAL A 533 -6.61 2.98 12.86
CA VAL A 533 -6.87 4.07 13.80
C VAL A 533 -7.26 5.34 13.06
N LEU A 534 -8.22 6.08 13.61
CA LEU A 534 -8.67 7.39 13.14
C LEU A 534 -8.05 8.47 14.02
N VAL A 535 -7.48 9.50 13.43
CA VAL A 535 -7.03 10.70 14.16
C VAL A 535 -8.25 11.53 14.56
N VAL A 536 -8.44 11.71 15.85
CA VAL A 536 -9.56 12.45 16.45
C VAL A 536 -9.09 13.60 17.34
N GLU A 537 -10.01 14.42 17.82
CA GLU A 537 -9.71 15.41 18.85
C GLU A 537 -9.28 14.71 20.13
N GLY A 538 -8.16 15.13 20.69
CA GLY A 538 -7.63 14.63 21.94
C GLY A 538 -8.36 15.22 23.16
N PRO A 539 -8.05 14.71 24.37
CA PRO A 539 -8.67 15.18 25.60
C PRO A 539 -8.34 16.66 25.86
N LYS A 540 -9.31 17.39 26.40
CA LYS A 540 -9.08 18.73 26.93
C LYS A 540 -8.35 18.61 28.28
N VAL A 541 -7.16 19.18 28.36
CA VAL A 541 -6.35 19.20 29.59
C VAL A 541 -6.49 20.57 30.25
N GLU A 542 -6.90 20.61 31.51
CA GLU A 542 -6.97 21.86 32.27
C GLU A 542 -5.57 22.47 32.40
N GLY A 543 -5.42 23.74 32.04
CA GLY A 543 -4.13 24.42 31.96
C GLY A 543 -3.27 24.05 30.74
N GLY A 544 -3.78 23.23 29.83
CA GLY A 544 -3.10 22.88 28.58
C GLY A 544 -3.00 24.07 27.63
N GLU A 545 -1.83 24.24 26.98
CA GLU A 545 -1.55 25.36 26.09
C GLU A 545 -1.72 25.03 24.59
N LYS A 546 -1.88 23.75 24.26
CA LYS A 546 -1.92 23.29 22.85
C LYS A 546 -3.17 22.45 22.60
N PRO A 547 -3.78 22.55 21.38
CA PRO A 547 -4.77 21.60 20.96
C PRO A 547 -4.13 20.23 20.78
N LEU A 548 -4.83 19.18 21.24
CA LEU A 548 -4.35 17.81 21.21
C LEU A 548 -5.15 16.97 20.25
N ASN A 549 -4.50 16.02 19.65
CA ASN A 549 -5.06 14.91 18.88
C ASN A 549 -4.84 13.60 19.63
N ALA A 550 -5.66 12.60 19.31
CA ALA A 550 -5.54 11.24 19.80
C ALA A 550 -5.95 10.27 18.68
N PHE A 551 -5.84 8.99 18.96
CA PHE A 551 -6.32 7.95 18.06
C PHE A 551 -7.60 7.28 18.60
N GLU A 552 -8.57 7.07 17.73
CA GLU A 552 -9.68 6.15 17.91
C GLU A 552 -9.39 4.86 17.13
N THR A 553 -9.41 3.72 17.81
CA THR A 553 -9.25 2.42 17.13
C THR A 553 -10.53 2.06 16.38
N LEU A 554 -10.45 1.87 15.07
CA LEU A 554 -11.59 1.46 14.23
C LEU A 554 -11.78 -0.07 14.24
N THR A 555 -10.71 -0.84 14.18
CA THR A 555 -10.73 -2.29 14.10
C THR A 555 -11.34 -2.92 15.35
N LEU A 556 -12.28 -3.84 15.15
CA LEU A 556 -13.02 -4.53 16.20
C LEU A 556 -12.80 -6.04 16.09
N VAL A 557 -11.66 -6.54 16.59
CA VAL A 557 -11.31 -7.98 16.60
C VAL A 557 -10.44 -8.26 17.82
N PRO A 558 -10.68 -9.37 18.58
CA PRO A 558 -9.89 -9.64 19.78
C PRO A 558 -8.42 -9.93 19.47
N ILE A 559 -7.56 -9.60 20.43
CA ILE A 559 -6.13 -9.95 20.44
C ILE A 559 -5.98 -11.26 21.21
N ASP A 560 -5.14 -12.19 20.72
CA ASP A 560 -4.98 -13.51 21.35
C ASP A 560 -4.36 -13.42 22.75
N ARG A 561 -5.16 -13.67 23.77
CA ARG A 561 -4.78 -13.60 25.19
C ARG A 561 -3.72 -14.63 25.58
N ARG A 562 -3.65 -15.78 24.88
CA ARG A 562 -2.71 -16.88 25.15
C ARG A 562 -1.25 -16.47 24.89
N LEU A 563 -1.05 -15.45 24.05
CA LEU A 563 0.25 -14.88 23.69
C LEU A 563 0.70 -13.74 24.60
N ILE A 564 -0.11 -13.35 25.58
CA ILE A 564 0.20 -12.22 26.46
C ILE A 564 0.93 -12.71 27.72
N GLU A 565 2.16 -12.23 27.94
CA GLU A 565 2.89 -12.37 29.18
C GLU A 565 2.52 -11.22 30.13
N MET A 566 1.57 -11.48 31.01
CA MET A 566 0.98 -10.47 31.90
C MET A 566 2.01 -9.76 32.80
N SER A 567 3.05 -10.45 33.23
CA SER A 567 4.10 -9.91 34.10
C SER A 567 4.89 -8.78 33.45
N MET A 568 4.84 -8.65 32.11
CA MET A 568 5.51 -7.60 31.35
C MET A 568 4.64 -6.34 31.16
N LEU A 569 3.35 -6.41 31.47
CA LEU A 569 2.40 -5.31 31.24
C LEU A 569 2.28 -4.41 32.48
N SER A 570 2.17 -3.11 32.24
CA SER A 570 1.73 -2.15 33.25
C SER A 570 0.21 -2.25 33.45
N TYR A 571 -0.26 -1.67 34.57
CA TYR A 571 -1.70 -1.58 34.87
C TYR A 571 -2.46 -0.87 33.74
N ASP A 572 -1.91 0.20 33.18
CA ASP A 572 -2.51 0.95 32.10
C ASP A 572 -2.62 0.17 30.80
N GLU A 573 -1.64 -0.67 30.49
CA GLU A 573 -1.65 -1.55 29.32
C GLU A 573 -2.69 -2.67 29.47
N ILE A 574 -2.78 -3.28 30.67
CA ILE A 574 -3.83 -4.23 30.99
C ILE A 574 -5.20 -3.59 30.84
N SER A 575 -5.41 -2.42 31.45
CA SER A 575 -6.65 -1.67 31.35
C SER A 575 -7.05 -1.35 29.91
N TRP A 576 -6.09 -0.98 29.07
CA TRP A 576 -6.36 -0.72 27.65
C TRP A 576 -6.86 -1.98 26.93
N ILE A 577 -6.21 -3.14 27.17
CA ILE A 577 -6.60 -4.41 26.53
C ILE A 577 -8.01 -4.79 26.97
N GLU A 578 -8.33 -4.71 28.26
CA GLU A 578 -9.63 -5.06 28.80
C GLU A 578 -10.76 -4.15 28.27
N ILE A 579 -10.51 -2.85 28.19
CA ILE A 579 -11.46 -1.87 27.61
C ILE A 579 -11.65 -2.17 26.10
N TYR A 580 -10.57 -2.45 25.38
CA TYR A 580 -10.64 -2.78 23.97
C TYR A 580 -11.43 -4.07 23.74
N HIS A 581 -11.15 -5.14 24.49
CA HIS A 581 -11.88 -6.41 24.41
C HIS A 581 -13.35 -6.26 24.79
N ALA A 582 -13.66 -5.49 25.83
CA ALA A 582 -15.05 -5.19 26.21
C ALA A 582 -15.81 -4.47 25.10
N ARG A 583 -15.17 -3.50 24.42
CA ARG A 583 -15.73 -2.80 23.26
C ARG A 583 -15.96 -3.75 22.08
N VAL A 584 -15.00 -4.62 21.77
CA VAL A 584 -15.12 -5.66 20.74
C VAL A 584 -16.30 -6.58 21.03
N ALA A 585 -16.40 -7.09 22.25
CA ALA A 585 -17.49 -7.96 22.65
C ALA A 585 -18.85 -7.27 22.53
N ALA A 586 -18.97 -6.04 23.04
CA ALA A 586 -20.23 -5.28 22.99
C ALA A 586 -20.70 -5.01 21.55
N ALA A 587 -19.77 -4.73 20.63
CA ALA A 587 -20.09 -4.44 19.23
C ALA A 587 -20.44 -5.70 18.42
N LEU A 588 -19.71 -6.81 18.61
CA LEU A 588 -19.78 -7.95 17.71
C LEU A 588 -20.72 -9.07 18.20
N MET A 589 -20.88 -9.29 19.52
CA MET A 589 -21.76 -10.35 20.04
C MET A 589 -23.20 -10.27 19.50
N PRO A 590 -23.84 -9.08 19.39
CA PRO A 590 -25.20 -9.00 18.87
C PRO A 590 -25.36 -9.45 17.40
N GLN A 591 -24.26 -9.44 16.64
CA GLN A 591 -24.24 -9.75 15.21
C GLN A 591 -23.63 -11.12 14.90
N SER A 592 -23.18 -11.83 15.92
CA SER A 592 -22.52 -13.14 15.79
C SER A 592 -23.52 -14.28 15.96
N ASP A 593 -23.28 -15.40 15.25
CA ASP A 593 -23.96 -16.67 15.54
C ASP A 593 -23.55 -17.21 16.92
N ASP A 594 -24.31 -18.17 17.43
CA ASP A 594 -24.11 -18.69 18.81
C ASP A 594 -22.69 -19.24 19.04
N GLN A 595 -22.13 -19.97 18.07
CA GLN A 595 -20.80 -20.54 18.19
C GLN A 595 -19.71 -19.46 18.24
N THR A 596 -19.81 -18.47 17.35
CA THR A 596 -18.88 -17.32 17.31
C THR A 596 -19.02 -16.48 18.57
N ARG A 597 -20.24 -16.30 19.08
CA ARG A 597 -20.53 -15.57 20.32
C ARG A 597 -19.89 -16.21 21.55
N ASP A 598 -20.03 -17.54 21.69
CA ASP A 598 -19.44 -18.27 22.80
C ASP A 598 -17.90 -18.19 22.79
N TRP A 599 -17.30 -18.35 21.60
CA TRP A 599 -15.86 -18.18 21.42
C TRP A 599 -15.42 -16.74 21.74
N LEU A 600 -16.13 -15.75 21.23
CA LEU A 600 -15.81 -14.33 21.47
C LEU A 600 -15.91 -13.97 22.95
N ALA A 601 -16.93 -14.48 23.66
CA ALA A 601 -17.06 -14.31 25.09
C ALA A 601 -15.82 -14.83 25.84
N ALA A 602 -15.30 -15.99 25.46
CA ALA A 602 -14.08 -16.55 26.05
C ALA A 602 -12.83 -15.75 25.65
N ALA A 603 -12.70 -15.35 24.38
CA ALA A 603 -11.56 -14.60 23.84
C ALA A 603 -11.44 -13.18 24.42
N THR A 604 -12.54 -12.61 24.96
CA THR A 604 -12.58 -11.24 25.49
C THR A 604 -12.72 -11.17 27.01
N LEU A 605 -12.57 -12.30 27.72
CA LEU A 605 -12.52 -12.30 29.20
C LEU A 605 -11.36 -11.40 29.70
N PRO A 606 -11.49 -10.79 30.90
CA PRO A 606 -10.38 -10.08 31.52
C PRO A 606 -9.11 -10.92 31.61
N LEU A 607 -7.95 -10.28 31.49
CA LEU A 607 -6.67 -10.96 31.61
C LEU A 607 -6.53 -11.63 33.00
N GLY A 608 -5.98 -12.83 33.05
CA GLY A 608 -5.87 -13.64 34.28
C GLY A 608 -7.13 -14.42 34.68
N GLN A 609 -8.20 -14.34 33.90
CA GLN A 609 -9.40 -15.18 34.04
C GLN A 609 -9.52 -16.13 32.86
N GLY A 610 -9.65 -17.42 33.12
CA GLY A 610 -9.79 -18.50 32.11
C GLY A 610 -8.79 -19.59 32.21
#